data_435dcdccfb282d020d66563e61748bb7
#
_entry.id   435dcdccfb282d020d66563e61748bb7
#
_cell.length_a   1.000
_cell.length_b   1.000
_cell.length_c   1.000
_cell.angle_alpha   90.00
_cell.angle_beta   90.00
_cell.angle_gamma   90.00
#
_symmetry.space_group_name_H-M   'P 1'
#
loop_
_entity.id
_entity.type
_entity.pdbx_description
1 polymer ?
#
loop_
_entity_poly.entity_id
_entity_poly.type
_entity_poly.pdbx_seq_one_letter_code
_entity_poly.pdbx_strand_id
1 'polypeptide(L)'
;MHRKTFLAGLMGAVALSGLALTAQAQDPIKIGEINHYKRLAAFAGPYKNGIELALEEVNAAGGVLGRPLEFIFRDDQGKPGEAIKIAEELMTREGTVMLTGTILSNVGLAISSLAAEKKYVYLASEPLADALVWGKGNDYTFRLRASTYMQAAMLAEQAAKTDAKTFATIAPNYAYGKDAVAAFKKALLALKPDVEFIAEQWPAVFKIDAGAEVQAIERAKPDAIYNVTFGPDLAKFVREGTTRGLFEGRTTYGLLSGEPEYLDPLKDEAPEGWIVTGYPWYDFKSGPNKDFVDSYQARWNNHPGIGSLVGYMTVQSVVAVLEKAGSTDSEAIRVAFADLGVETPVGPSTVRAIDHQSTMGAFVGKTTLRDGGGVMVDWSYKKGSDYLPSDAEVMKLRPGN
;
A
#
# COMPACT_ATOMS: atom_id res chain seq x y z
N MET A 1 0.77 -81.72 -58.03
CA MET A 1 0.64 -80.36 -58.59
C MET A 1 -0.28 -79.53 -57.68
N HIS A 2 0.29 -78.73 -56.78
CA HIS A 2 -0.48 -77.89 -55.83
C HIS A 2 -0.01 -76.48 -55.97
N ARG A 3 -0.88 -75.62 -56.49
CA ARG A 3 -0.68 -74.17 -56.53
C ARG A 3 -1.00 -73.58 -55.14
N LYS A 4 -0.04 -72.94 -54.54
CA LYS A 4 -0.24 -72.13 -53.32
C LYS A 4 -0.39 -70.67 -53.72
N THR A 5 -1.56 -70.11 -53.47
CA THR A 5 -1.89 -68.69 -53.60
C THR A 5 -1.41 -67.93 -52.42
N PHE A 6 -0.59 -66.88 -52.62
CA PHE A 6 -0.18 -65.92 -51.56
C PHE A 6 -1.18 -64.76 -51.57
N LEU A 7 -1.83 -64.51 -50.41
CA LEU A 7 -2.57 -63.27 -50.14
C LEU A 7 -1.61 -62.27 -49.53
N ALA A 8 -1.39 -61.13 -50.14
CA ALA A 8 -0.67 -60.01 -49.60
C ALA A 8 -1.68 -59.11 -48.82
N GLY A 9 -1.51 -59.03 -47.53
CA GLY A 9 -2.25 -58.10 -46.68
C GLY A 9 -1.65 -56.67 -46.71
N LEU A 10 -2.44 -55.73 -47.21
CA LEU A 10 -2.12 -54.29 -47.17
C LEU A 10 -2.40 -53.78 -45.73
N MET A 11 -1.39 -53.48 -44.92
CA MET A 11 -1.52 -52.70 -43.67
C MET A 11 -1.51 -51.23 -44.03
N GLY A 12 -2.69 -50.58 -43.92
CA GLY A 12 -2.83 -49.15 -44.03
C GLY A 12 -2.36 -48.48 -42.74
N ALA A 13 -1.25 -47.76 -42.79
CA ALA A 13 -0.79 -46.89 -41.70
C ALA A 13 -1.66 -45.61 -41.68
N VAL A 14 -2.54 -45.51 -40.69
CA VAL A 14 -3.25 -44.25 -40.41
C VAL A 14 -2.27 -43.33 -39.67
N ALA A 15 -1.71 -42.35 -40.41
CA ALA A 15 -0.94 -41.28 -39.81
C ALA A 15 -1.91 -40.33 -39.08
N LEU A 16 -1.94 -40.39 -37.73
CA LEU A 16 -2.53 -39.33 -36.89
C LEU A 16 -1.63 -38.10 -37.02
N SER A 17 -1.99 -37.19 -37.91
CA SER A 17 -1.45 -35.83 -37.94
C SER A 17 -1.98 -35.08 -36.73
N GLY A 18 -1.22 -35.08 -35.63
CA GLY A 18 -1.47 -34.20 -34.50
C GLY A 18 -1.34 -32.74 -34.95
N LEU A 19 -2.45 -32.08 -35.12
CA LEU A 19 -2.49 -30.61 -35.19
C LEU A 19 -2.01 -30.06 -33.85
N ALA A 20 -0.72 -29.78 -33.77
CA ALA A 20 -0.22 -28.87 -32.70
C ALA A 20 -0.86 -27.52 -32.98
N LEU A 21 -1.95 -27.22 -32.28
CA LEU A 21 -2.45 -25.85 -32.13
C LEU A 21 -1.32 -25.07 -31.50
N THR A 22 -0.56 -24.33 -32.28
CA THR A 22 0.30 -23.27 -31.77
C THR A 22 -0.63 -22.28 -31.08
N ALA A 23 -0.71 -22.34 -29.77
CA ALA A 23 -1.35 -21.29 -28.98
C ALA A 23 -0.63 -19.99 -29.35
N GLN A 24 -1.30 -19.16 -30.16
CA GLN A 24 -0.81 -17.83 -30.48
C GLN A 24 -0.82 -17.06 -29.14
N ALA A 25 0.36 -16.67 -28.67
CA ALA A 25 0.46 -15.88 -27.46
C ALA A 25 -0.41 -14.63 -27.64
N GLN A 26 -1.45 -14.53 -26.82
CA GLN A 26 -2.31 -13.36 -26.85
C GLN A 26 -1.54 -12.14 -26.35
N ASP A 27 -1.85 -10.96 -26.88
CA ASP A 27 -1.24 -9.70 -26.40
C ASP A 27 -1.46 -9.53 -24.90
N PRO A 28 -0.46 -9.08 -24.14
CA PRO A 28 -0.58 -8.92 -22.69
C PRO A 28 -1.67 -7.91 -22.32
N ILE A 29 -2.29 -8.13 -21.15
CA ILE A 29 -3.11 -7.11 -20.49
C ILE A 29 -2.15 -6.15 -19.79
N LYS A 30 -2.17 -4.88 -20.19
CA LYS A 30 -1.23 -3.88 -19.69
C LYS A 30 -1.86 -3.03 -18.59
N ILE A 31 -1.14 -2.88 -17.48
CA ILE A 31 -1.49 -2.05 -16.33
C ILE A 31 -0.50 -0.90 -16.25
N GLY A 32 -0.98 0.32 -16.14
CA GLY A 32 -0.12 1.48 -15.93
C GLY A 32 0.22 1.64 -14.44
N GLU A 33 1.50 1.68 -14.11
CA GLU A 33 1.96 1.89 -12.74
C GLU A 33 2.76 3.18 -12.64
N ILE A 34 2.33 4.09 -11.75
CA ILE A 34 2.89 5.42 -11.58
C ILE A 34 3.34 5.58 -10.13
N ASN A 35 4.64 5.83 -9.90
CA ASN A 35 5.15 6.00 -8.55
C ASN A 35 6.40 6.87 -8.48
N HIS A 36 6.84 7.21 -7.26
CA HIS A 36 8.00 8.07 -7.03
C HIS A 36 9.28 7.25 -6.84
N TYR A 37 9.77 6.62 -7.91
CA TYR A 37 10.88 5.65 -7.87
C TYR A 37 12.22 6.22 -7.47
N LYS A 38 12.57 7.42 -7.91
CA LYS A 38 13.91 7.97 -7.71
C LYS A 38 14.17 8.45 -6.29
N ARG A 39 13.26 9.25 -5.73
CA ARG A 39 13.49 9.89 -4.43
C ARG A 39 13.08 9.03 -3.25
N LEU A 40 12.08 8.18 -3.45
CA LEU A 40 11.59 7.23 -2.45
C LEU A 40 11.99 5.78 -2.80
N ALA A 41 13.18 5.60 -3.37
CA ALA A 41 13.66 4.31 -3.82
C ALA A 41 13.65 3.23 -2.73
N ALA A 42 13.88 3.61 -1.47
CA ALA A 42 13.82 2.70 -0.33
C ALA A 42 12.44 2.06 -0.13
N PHE A 43 11.38 2.74 -0.54
CA PHE A 43 10.00 2.25 -0.51
C PHE A 43 9.54 1.73 -1.88
N ALA A 44 9.70 2.55 -2.93
CA ALA A 44 9.20 2.24 -4.27
C ALA A 44 9.94 1.09 -4.96
N GLY A 45 11.21 0.84 -4.61
CA GLY A 45 11.97 -0.32 -5.07
C GLY A 45 11.36 -1.63 -4.56
N PRO A 46 11.24 -1.85 -3.24
CA PRO A 46 10.54 -2.98 -2.67
C PRO A 46 9.10 -3.16 -3.18
N TYR A 47 8.35 -2.08 -3.35
CA TYR A 47 7.00 -2.11 -3.93
C TYR A 47 7.01 -2.69 -5.36
N LYS A 48 7.90 -2.21 -6.22
CA LYS A 48 8.09 -2.77 -7.57
C LYS A 48 8.46 -4.25 -7.53
N ASN A 49 9.38 -4.63 -6.65
CA ASN A 49 9.79 -6.03 -6.48
C ASN A 49 8.61 -6.93 -6.07
N GLY A 50 7.71 -6.45 -5.22
CA GLY A 50 6.49 -7.15 -4.86
C GLY A 50 5.55 -7.37 -6.06
N ILE A 51 5.38 -6.35 -6.90
CA ILE A 51 4.63 -6.46 -8.16
C ILE A 51 5.29 -7.51 -9.09
N GLU A 52 6.61 -7.42 -9.30
CA GLU A 52 7.31 -8.33 -10.20
C GLU A 52 7.23 -9.79 -9.73
N LEU A 53 7.33 -10.04 -8.42
CA LEU A 53 7.14 -11.38 -7.85
C LEU A 53 5.74 -11.93 -8.16
N ALA A 54 4.69 -11.16 -7.87
CA ALA A 54 3.32 -11.58 -8.14
C ALA A 54 3.04 -11.77 -9.64
N LEU A 55 3.63 -10.93 -10.50
CA LEU A 55 3.54 -11.07 -11.95
C LEU A 55 4.17 -12.36 -12.46
N GLU A 56 5.34 -12.74 -11.94
CA GLU A 56 6.00 -14.00 -12.28
C GLU A 56 5.09 -15.18 -11.92
N GLU A 57 4.47 -15.18 -10.73
CA GLU A 57 3.56 -16.23 -10.29
C GLU A 57 2.28 -16.30 -11.14
N VAL A 58 1.63 -15.15 -11.37
CA VAL A 58 0.40 -15.05 -12.17
C VAL A 58 0.64 -15.51 -13.60
N ASN A 59 1.72 -15.06 -14.24
CA ASN A 59 2.02 -15.40 -15.61
C ASN A 59 2.44 -16.88 -15.77
N ALA A 60 3.14 -17.44 -14.77
CA ALA A 60 3.46 -18.86 -14.74
C ALA A 60 2.20 -19.73 -14.58
N ALA A 61 1.15 -19.22 -13.92
CA ALA A 61 -0.15 -19.89 -13.79
C ALA A 61 -1.06 -19.74 -15.04
N GLY A 62 -0.63 -19.01 -16.08
CA GLY A 62 -1.39 -18.84 -17.34
C GLY A 62 -1.94 -17.43 -17.55
N GLY A 63 -1.59 -16.49 -16.70
CA GLY A 63 -2.01 -15.08 -16.78
C GLY A 63 -3.45 -14.84 -16.32
N VAL A 64 -4.06 -13.79 -16.82
CA VAL A 64 -5.43 -13.38 -16.50
C VAL A 64 -6.28 -13.39 -17.77
N LEU A 65 -7.49 -13.94 -17.71
CA LEU A 65 -8.37 -14.11 -18.89
C LEU A 65 -7.66 -14.81 -20.07
N GLY A 66 -6.72 -15.73 -19.78
CA GLY A 66 -5.91 -16.44 -20.77
C GLY A 66 -4.80 -15.60 -21.42
N ARG A 67 -4.49 -14.44 -20.88
CA ARG A 67 -3.49 -13.49 -21.41
C ARG A 67 -2.42 -13.21 -20.36
N PRO A 68 -1.15 -13.00 -20.74
CA PRO A 68 -0.14 -12.49 -19.81
C PRO A 68 -0.53 -11.13 -19.24
N LEU A 69 -0.15 -10.87 -17.99
CA LEU A 69 -0.27 -9.56 -17.35
C LEU A 69 1.07 -8.83 -17.45
N GLU A 70 1.04 -7.53 -17.74
CA GLU A 70 2.22 -6.67 -17.83
C GLU A 70 1.99 -5.37 -17.06
N PHE A 71 2.97 -4.93 -16.27
CA PHE A 71 2.97 -3.61 -15.60
C PHE A 71 3.98 -2.69 -16.26
N ILE A 72 3.52 -1.51 -16.67
CA ILE A 72 4.34 -0.47 -17.28
C ILE A 72 4.66 0.59 -16.22
N PHE A 73 5.88 0.56 -15.68
CA PHE A 73 6.31 1.44 -14.60
C PHE A 73 6.76 2.81 -15.10
N ARG A 74 6.31 3.88 -14.45
CA ARG A 74 6.70 5.28 -14.74
C ARG A 74 6.97 6.05 -13.44
N ASP A 75 7.95 6.95 -13.48
CA ASP A 75 8.36 7.80 -12.35
C ASP A 75 7.68 9.18 -12.43
N ASP A 76 6.80 9.47 -11.47
CA ASP A 76 6.07 10.73 -11.36
C ASP A 76 6.89 11.91 -10.82
N GLN A 77 8.13 11.67 -10.39
CA GLN A 77 9.04 12.64 -9.78
C GLN A 77 8.44 13.35 -8.53
N GLY A 78 7.37 12.80 -7.95
CA GLY A 78 6.61 13.41 -6.84
C GLY A 78 5.82 14.65 -7.26
N LYS A 79 5.52 14.81 -8.54
CA LYS A 79 4.85 16.00 -9.11
C LYS A 79 3.49 15.62 -9.71
N PRO A 80 2.37 16.17 -9.19
CA PRO A 80 1.05 15.89 -9.72
C PRO A 80 0.90 16.15 -11.23
N GLY A 81 1.45 17.27 -11.72
CA GLY A 81 1.37 17.60 -13.15
C GLY A 81 2.15 16.66 -14.07
N GLU A 82 3.26 16.07 -13.59
CA GLU A 82 4.00 15.06 -14.33
C GLU A 82 3.25 13.73 -14.34
N ALA A 83 2.69 13.34 -13.18
CA ALA A 83 1.88 12.13 -13.07
C ALA A 83 0.67 12.14 -14.01
N ILE A 84 -0.02 13.29 -14.16
CA ILE A 84 -1.13 13.45 -15.11
C ILE A 84 -0.68 13.18 -16.54
N LYS A 85 0.45 13.77 -16.99
CA LYS A 85 0.98 13.55 -18.35
C LYS A 85 1.32 12.08 -18.58
N ILE A 86 1.98 11.46 -17.60
CA ILE A 86 2.33 10.05 -17.63
C ILE A 86 1.07 9.18 -17.71
N ALA A 87 0.05 9.47 -16.92
CA ALA A 87 -1.22 8.75 -16.94
C ALA A 87 -1.90 8.83 -18.32
N GLU A 88 -1.95 10.01 -18.92
CA GLU A 88 -2.50 10.19 -20.27
C GLU A 88 -1.70 9.41 -21.34
N GLU A 89 -0.37 9.35 -21.21
CA GLU A 89 0.48 8.55 -22.09
C GLU A 89 0.19 7.05 -21.92
N LEU A 90 0.12 6.55 -20.69
CA LEU A 90 -0.20 5.16 -20.39
C LEU A 90 -1.57 4.74 -20.96
N MET A 91 -2.58 5.59 -20.78
CA MET A 91 -3.93 5.34 -21.30
C MET A 91 -4.00 5.33 -22.84
N THR A 92 -3.33 6.29 -23.51
CA THR A 92 -3.57 6.57 -24.92
C THR A 92 -2.55 5.93 -25.86
N ARG A 93 -1.29 5.81 -25.45
CA ARG A 93 -0.20 5.29 -26.28
C ARG A 93 0.19 3.85 -25.94
N GLU A 94 0.27 3.56 -24.64
CA GLU A 94 0.65 2.23 -24.17
C GLU A 94 -0.53 1.25 -24.17
N GLY A 95 -1.76 1.75 -24.16
CA GLY A 95 -2.98 0.93 -24.19
C GLY A 95 -3.20 0.15 -22.89
N THR A 96 -2.89 0.77 -21.74
CA THR A 96 -3.21 0.17 -20.44
C THR A 96 -4.71 0.08 -20.22
N VAL A 97 -5.17 -0.84 -19.39
CA VAL A 97 -6.62 -1.02 -19.10
C VAL A 97 -7.04 -0.38 -17.78
N MET A 98 -6.08 -0.10 -16.90
CA MET A 98 -6.27 0.64 -15.65
C MET A 98 -4.93 1.19 -15.14
N LEU A 99 -4.98 2.10 -14.18
CA LEU A 99 -3.82 2.67 -13.50
C LEU A 99 -3.71 2.14 -12.09
N THR A 100 -2.46 2.04 -11.58
CA THR A 100 -2.13 1.70 -10.19
C THR A 100 -1.06 2.64 -9.62
N GLY A 101 -0.78 2.51 -8.35
CA GLY A 101 0.27 3.29 -7.63
C GLY A 101 -0.40 4.40 -6.87
N THR A 102 0.13 5.38 -6.77
CA THR A 102 1.14 6.36 -6.41
C THR A 102 1.46 6.30 -4.90
N ILE A 103 2.59 6.83 -4.44
CA ILE A 103 2.86 6.90 -2.99
C ILE A 103 2.39 8.23 -2.38
N LEU A 104 2.65 9.34 -3.04
CA LEU A 104 2.31 10.66 -2.49
C LEU A 104 0.82 10.98 -2.68
N SER A 105 0.14 11.29 -1.57
CA SER A 105 -1.31 11.52 -1.58
C SER A 105 -1.76 12.68 -2.48
N ASN A 106 -0.97 13.76 -2.62
CA ASN A 106 -1.27 14.84 -3.55
C ASN A 106 -1.17 14.41 -5.03
N VAL A 107 -0.28 13.46 -5.34
CA VAL A 107 -0.20 12.84 -6.67
C VAL A 107 -1.39 11.92 -6.88
N GLY A 108 -1.70 11.06 -5.90
CA GLY A 108 -2.87 10.18 -5.94
C GLY A 108 -4.18 10.93 -6.15
N LEU A 109 -4.36 12.06 -5.46
CA LEU A 109 -5.54 12.93 -5.66
C LEU A 109 -5.63 13.51 -7.07
N ALA A 110 -4.49 13.86 -7.68
CA ALA A 110 -4.47 14.37 -9.06
C ALA A 110 -4.82 13.26 -10.07
N ILE A 111 -4.27 12.04 -9.91
CA ILE A 111 -4.62 10.88 -10.73
C ILE A 111 -6.08 10.48 -10.52
N SER A 112 -6.59 10.52 -9.29
CA SER A 112 -7.99 10.25 -8.98
C SER A 112 -8.95 11.21 -9.71
N SER A 113 -8.60 12.50 -9.76
CA SER A 113 -9.39 13.48 -10.51
C SER A 113 -9.37 13.22 -12.01
N LEU A 114 -8.22 12.87 -12.58
CA LEU A 114 -8.08 12.48 -13.99
C LEU A 114 -8.86 11.18 -14.29
N ALA A 115 -8.79 10.20 -13.40
CA ALA A 115 -9.50 8.93 -13.51
C ALA A 115 -11.03 9.16 -13.62
N ALA A 116 -11.58 10.03 -12.79
CA ALA A 116 -12.99 10.43 -12.85
C ALA A 116 -13.35 11.14 -14.17
N GLU A 117 -12.51 12.10 -14.61
CA GLU A 117 -12.70 12.83 -15.87
C GLU A 117 -12.71 11.90 -17.10
N LYS A 118 -11.74 10.99 -17.14
CA LYS A 118 -11.55 10.06 -18.28
C LYS A 118 -12.41 8.79 -18.18
N LYS A 119 -13.14 8.59 -17.09
CA LYS A 119 -13.87 7.35 -16.77
C LYS A 119 -12.94 6.13 -16.84
N TYR A 120 -11.79 6.25 -16.21
CA TYR A 120 -10.71 5.28 -16.25
C TYR A 120 -10.35 4.79 -14.85
N VAL A 121 -10.27 3.49 -14.63
CA VAL A 121 -10.08 2.93 -13.28
C VAL A 121 -8.68 3.21 -12.77
N TYR A 122 -8.61 3.67 -11.53
CA TYR A 122 -7.39 3.86 -10.76
C TYR A 122 -7.46 3.10 -9.44
N LEU A 123 -6.59 2.11 -9.26
CA LEU A 123 -6.34 1.45 -7.97
C LEU A 123 -5.21 2.19 -7.25
N ALA A 124 -5.57 3.05 -6.32
CA ALA A 124 -4.63 3.77 -5.47
C ALA A 124 -4.01 2.80 -4.43
N SER A 125 -2.83 2.29 -4.73
CA SER A 125 -2.19 1.26 -3.91
C SER A 125 -1.65 1.82 -2.60
N GLU A 126 -1.00 2.99 -2.64
CA GLU A 126 -0.20 3.53 -1.53
C GLU A 126 -0.69 4.86 -0.94
N PRO A 127 -1.42 5.75 -1.64
CA PRO A 127 -1.75 7.05 -1.08
C PRO A 127 -2.78 6.92 0.04
N LEU A 128 -2.48 7.48 1.22
CA LEU A 128 -3.21 7.23 2.45
C LEU A 128 -4.21 8.33 2.82
N ALA A 129 -4.17 9.53 2.18
CA ALA A 129 -5.05 10.64 2.52
C ALA A 129 -6.53 10.24 2.45
N ASP A 130 -7.28 10.58 3.48
CA ASP A 130 -8.70 10.23 3.62
C ASP A 130 -9.57 10.87 2.52
N ALA A 131 -9.17 12.06 2.07
CA ALA A 131 -9.85 12.77 0.99
C ALA A 131 -9.96 11.95 -0.31
N LEU A 132 -9.05 10.98 -0.55
CA LEU A 132 -8.98 10.23 -1.81
C LEU A 132 -10.27 9.48 -2.15
N VAL A 133 -10.86 8.82 -1.15
CA VAL A 133 -12.08 8.00 -1.31
C VAL A 133 -13.30 8.62 -0.63
N TRP A 134 -13.12 9.68 0.17
CA TRP A 134 -14.21 10.41 0.83
C TRP A 134 -14.39 11.81 0.25
N GLY A 135 -13.80 12.86 0.80
CA GLY A 135 -14.06 14.25 0.40
C GLY A 135 -13.78 14.58 -1.08
N LYS A 136 -12.97 13.77 -1.77
CA LYS A 136 -12.70 13.82 -3.21
C LYS A 136 -13.00 12.48 -3.90
N GLY A 137 -13.70 11.58 -3.21
CA GLY A 137 -14.06 10.28 -3.74
C GLY A 137 -14.88 10.36 -5.02
N ASN A 138 -14.69 9.39 -5.90
CA ASN A 138 -15.40 9.28 -7.17
C ASN A 138 -15.55 7.79 -7.56
N ASP A 139 -16.28 7.52 -8.64
CA ASP A 139 -16.64 6.16 -9.06
C ASP A 139 -15.48 5.35 -9.64
N TYR A 140 -14.37 5.97 -10.01
CA TYR A 140 -13.28 5.33 -10.74
C TYR A 140 -12.01 5.16 -9.91
N THR A 141 -12.03 5.56 -8.63
CA THR A 141 -10.87 5.44 -7.73
C THR A 141 -11.18 4.49 -6.59
N PHE A 142 -10.29 3.51 -6.40
CA PHE A 142 -10.34 2.48 -5.37
C PHE A 142 -9.05 2.51 -4.57
N ARG A 143 -9.10 2.35 -3.24
CA ARG A 143 -7.89 2.37 -2.40
C ARG A 143 -7.62 1.02 -1.78
N LEU A 144 -6.38 0.56 -1.91
CA LEU A 144 -5.94 -0.73 -1.37
C LEU A 144 -5.53 -0.63 0.09
N ARG A 145 -4.61 0.27 0.43
CA ARG A 145 -3.96 0.33 1.74
C ARG A 145 -4.87 0.95 2.82
N ALA A 146 -4.68 0.55 4.10
CA ALA A 146 -5.34 1.17 5.24
C ALA A 146 -5.06 2.68 5.28
N SER A 147 -6.11 3.49 5.40
CA SER A 147 -6.03 4.96 5.32
C SER A 147 -5.38 5.60 6.55
N THR A 148 -5.12 6.92 6.46
CA THR A 148 -4.73 7.73 7.61
C THR A 148 -5.76 7.66 8.72
N TYR A 149 -7.06 7.69 8.42
CA TYR A 149 -8.15 7.54 9.39
C TYR A 149 -8.04 6.22 10.16
N MET A 150 -7.91 5.10 9.45
CA MET A 150 -7.84 3.77 10.05
C MET A 150 -6.62 3.61 10.94
N GLN A 151 -5.43 3.92 10.42
CA GLN A 151 -4.17 3.76 11.15
C GLN A 151 -4.05 4.75 12.33
N ALA A 152 -4.52 5.98 12.19
CA ALA A 152 -4.56 6.96 13.26
C ALA A 152 -5.51 6.52 14.40
N ALA A 153 -6.67 5.92 14.07
CA ALA A 153 -7.58 5.35 15.07
C ALA A 153 -6.95 4.17 15.82
N MET A 154 -6.20 3.30 15.13
CA MET A 154 -5.44 2.21 15.77
C MET A 154 -4.40 2.73 16.78
N LEU A 155 -3.67 3.81 16.43
CA LEU A 155 -2.71 4.42 17.33
C LEU A 155 -3.39 5.21 18.46
N ALA A 156 -4.50 5.89 18.18
CA ALA A 156 -5.29 6.59 19.20
C ALA A 156 -5.85 5.63 20.26
N GLU A 157 -6.26 4.42 19.88
CA GLU A 157 -6.64 3.36 20.80
C GLU A 157 -5.51 2.98 21.76
N GLN A 158 -4.26 2.98 21.31
CA GLN A 158 -3.10 2.74 22.18
C GLN A 158 -2.83 3.96 23.08
N ALA A 159 -2.93 5.17 22.51
CA ALA A 159 -2.73 6.40 23.26
C ALA A 159 -3.75 6.59 24.39
N ALA A 160 -4.99 6.20 24.17
CA ALA A 160 -6.06 6.27 25.16
C ALA A 160 -5.81 5.38 26.40
N LYS A 161 -4.96 4.34 26.29
CA LYS A 161 -4.60 3.43 27.39
C LYS A 161 -3.51 3.98 28.32
N THR A 162 -2.90 5.11 27.97
CA THR A 162 -1.81 5.72 28.74
C THR A 162 -2.32 6.91 29.60
N ASP A 163 -1.51 7.36 30.55
CA ASP A 163 -1.83 8.51 31.40
C ASP A 163 -1.54 9.86 30.72
N ALA A 164 -0.95 9.87 29.50
CA ALA A 164 -0.64 11.09 28.76
C ALA A 164 -1.87 11.97 28.58
N LYS A 165 -1.76 13.25 28.94
CA LYS A 165 -2.82 14.26 28.82
C LYS A 165 -2.52 15.31 27.77
N THR A 166 -1.23 15.59 27.54
CA THR A 166 -0.79 16.59 26.58
C THR A 166 -0.03 15.96 25.43
N PHE A 167 -0.39 16.35 24.21
CA PHE A 167 0.18 15.82 22.99
C PHE A 167 0.79 16.92 22.13
N ALA A 168 1.95 16.62 21.53
CA ALA A 168 2.44 17.36 20.38
C ALA A 168 2.28 16.51 19.11
N THR A 169 2.09 17.16 17.97
CA THR A 169 2.08 16.49 16.68
C THR A 169 3.15 17.05 15.75
N ILE A 170 3.73 16.19 14.93
CA ILE A 170 4.60 16.57 13.83
C ILE A 170 4.22 15.81 12.57
N ALA A 171 3.90 16.53 11.50
CA ALA A 171 3.40 15.94 10.26
C ALA A 171 3.81 16.77 9.03
N PRO A 172 4.08 16.13 7.87
CA PRO A 172 4.40 16.87 6.66
C PRO A 172 3.20 17.70 6.19
N ASN A 173 3.48 18.95 5.78
CA ASN A 173 2.44 19.93 5.43
C ASN A 173 1.81 19.68 4.05
N TYR A 174 1.04 18.60 3.92
CA TYR A 174 0.22 18.27 2.75
C TYR A 174 -0.94 17.33 3.12
N ALA A 175 -1.76 16.88 2.16
CA ALA A 175 -2.99 16.14 2.40
C ALA A 175 -2.82 14.97 3.40
N TYR A 176 -1.83 14.09 3.19
CA TYR A 176 -1.55 12.96 4.09
C TYR A 176 -1.33 13.39 5.54
N GLY A 177 -0.44 14.36 5.77
CA GLY A 177 -0.14 14.79 7.14
C GLY A 177 -1.33 15.48 7.82
N LYS A 178 -2.07 16.29 7.05
CA LYS A 178 -3.28 16.98 7.55
C LYS A 178 -4.36 15.97 7.96
N ASP A 179 -4.66 15.00 7.10
CA ASP A 179 -5.65 13.97 7.36
C ASP A 179 -5.24 13.09 8.55
N ALA A 180 -3.96 12.68 8.62
CA ALA A 180 -3.45 11.85 9.72
C ALA A 180 -3.58 12.52 11.09
N VAL A 181 -3.21 13.80 11.19
CA VAL A 181 -3.33 14.55 12.46
C VAL A 181 -4.79 14.78 12.82
N ALA A 182 -5.63 15.16 11.86
CA ALA A 182 -7.06 15.36 12.10
C ALA A 182 -7.74 14.06 12.56
N ALA A 183 -7.44 12.93 11.91
CA ALA A 183 -7.98 11.61 12.27
C ALA A 183 -7.53 11.18 13.67
N PHE A 184 -6.23 11.33 14.01
CA PHE A 184 -5.72 10.99 15.33
C PHE A 184 -6.37 11.83 16.44
N LYS A 185 -6.48 13.15 16.25
CA LYS A 185 -7.15 14.04 17.19
C LYS A 185 -8.61 13.63 17.39
N LYS A 186 -9.36 13.43 16.28
CA LYS A 186 -10.76 13.02 16.35
C LYS A 186 -10.92 11.72 17.11
N ALA A 187 -10.13 10.70 16.79
CA ALA A 187 -10.21 9.40 17.41
C ALA A 187 -9.80 9.44 18.89
N LEU A 188 -8.71 10.12 19.23
CA LEU A 188 -8.23 10.20 20.61
C LEU A 188 -9.19 11.00 21.51
N LEU A 189 -9.69 12.14 21.06
CA LEU A 189 -10.67 12.95 21.81
C LEU A 189 -12.00 12.21 22.03
N ALA A 190 -12.39 11.32 21.12
CA ALA A 190 -13.57 10.48 21.31
C ALA A 190 -13.36 9.42 22.42
N LEU A 191 -12.13 8.92 22.57
CA LEU A 191 -11.78 7.90 23.58
C LEU A 191 -11.33 8.52 24.91
N LYS A 192 -10.70 9.69 24.89
CA LYS A 192 -10.11 10.38 26.01
C LYS A 192 -10.33 11.90 25.86
N PRO A 193 -11.52 12.42 26.24
CA PRO A 193 -11.91 13.81 25.97
C PRO A 193 -11.08 14.87 26.72
N ASP A 194 -10.34 14.49 27.74
CA ASP A 194 -9.54 15.38 28.61
C ASP A 194 -8.11 15.61 28.11
N VAL A 195 -7.75 15.10 26.90
CA VAL A 195 -6.43 15.36 26.34
C VAL A 195 -6.38 16.70 25.60
N GLU A 196 -5.20 17.31 25.63
CA GLU A 196 -4.92 18.58 24.95
C GLU A 196 -3.80 18.40 23.92
N PHE A 197 -3.97 19.03 22.75
CA PHE A 197 -2.94 19.12 21.71
C PHE A 197 -2.27 20.49 21.83
N ILE A 198 -1.08 20.54 22.45
CA ILE A 198 -0.42 21.77 22.89
C ILE A 198 0.63 22.30 21.89
N ALA A 199 1.05 21.48 20.91
CA ALA A 199 1.97 21.89 19.86
C ALA A 199 1.71 21.12 18.56
N GLU A 200 1.87 21.80 17.44
CA GLU A 200 1.77 21.21 16.11
C GLU A 200 2.90 21.71 15.22
N GLN A 201 3.67 20.80 14.64
CA GLN A 201 4.75 21.11 13.71
C GLN A 201 4.39 20.62 12.31
N TRP A 202 4.58 21.48 11.31
CA TRP A 202 4.17 21.24 9.95
C TRP A 202 5.31 21.49 8.95
N PRO A 203 6.40 20.71 8.99
CA PRO A 203 7.48 20.85 8.02
C PRO A 203 6.98 20.61 6.59
N ALA A 204 7.58 21.32 5.64
CA ALA A 204 7.36 21.01 4.23
C ALA A 204 7.93 19.63 3.90
N VAL A 205 7.22 18.84 3.10
CA VAL A 205 7.59 17.45 2.77
C VAL A 205 9.02 17.36 2.21
N PHE A 206 9.85 16.49 2.77
CA PHE A 206 11.28 16.30 2.49
C PHE A 206 12.17 17.52 2.74
N LYS A 207 11.73 18.46 3.58
CA LYS A 207 12.44 19.70 3.90
C LYS A 207 12.39 20.04 5.39
N ILE A 208 12.28 19.04 6.27
CA ILE A 208 12.26 19.27 7.72
C ILE A 208 13.54 20.02 8.17
N ASP A 209 13.36 21.06 8.99
CA ASP A 209 14.39 21.61 9.87
C ASP A 209 14.27 20.92 11.23
N ALA A 210 14.88 19.75 11.37
CA ALA A 210 14.70 18.91 12.54
C ALA A 210 15.10 19.65 13.84
N GLY A 211 16.12 20.53 13.79
CA GLY A 211 16.54 21.32 14.95
C GLY A 211 15.43 22.26 15.44
N ALA A 212 14.78 22.99 14.54
CA ALA A 212 13.69 23.90 14.87
C ALA A 212 12.46 23.16 15.37
N GLU A 213 12.06 22.08 14.68
CA GLU A 213 10.87 21.31 15.01
C GLU A 213 11.00 20.58 16.37
N VAL A 214 12.15 19.95 16.62
CA VAL A 214 12.46 19.28 17.89
C VAL A 214 12.46 20.31 19.03
N GLN A 215 13.13 21.44 18.86
CA GLN A 215 13.16 22.50 19.87
C GLN A 215 11.77 23.04 20.19
N ALA A 216 10.89 23.19 19.20
CA ALA A 216 9.53 23.66 19.39
C ALA A 216 8.70 22.65 20.24
N ILE A 217 8.84 21.36 19.98
CA ILE A 217 8.17 20.30 20.74
C ILE A 217 8.73 20.23 22.18
N GLU A 218 10.05 20.32 22.35
CA GLU A 218 10.69 20.34 23.68
C GLU A 218 10.17 21.49 24.56
N ARG A 219 10.05 22.69 23.99
CA ARG A 219 9.54 23.87 24.71
C ARG A 219 8.10 23.69 25.14
N ALA A 220 7.28 23.01 24.39
CA ALA A 220 5.90 22.73 24.72
C ALA A 220 5.75 21.70 25.85
N LYS A 221 6.73 20.83 26.06
CA LYS A 221 6.78 19.79 27.11
C LYS A 221 5.56 18.85 27.09
N PRO A 222 5.20 18.25 25.96
CA PRO A 222 4.09 17.31 25.90
C PRO A 222 4.40 16.02 26.67
N ASP A 223 3.38 15.31 27.16
CA ASP A 223 3.51 13.96 27.69
C ASP A 223 3.76 12.93 26.59
N ALA A 224 3.22 13.18 25.40
CA ALA A 224 3.33 12.28 24.26
C ALA A 224 3.46 13.02 22.92
N ILE A 225 4.02 12.32 21.92
CA ILE A 225 4.24 12.85 20.57
C ILE A 225 3.53 11.96 19.55
N TYR A 226 2.76 12.55 18.63
CA TYR A 226 2.26 11.87 17.45
C TYR A 226 3.08 12.28 16.23
N ASN A 227 3.87 11.34 15.73
CA ASN A 227 4.75 11.52 14.58
C ASN A 227 4.13 10.94 13.31
N VAL A 228 4.08 11.76 12.26
CA VAL A 228 3.59 11.40 10.92
C VAL A 228 4.67 11.62 9.85
N THR A 229 5.89 12.01 10.27
CA THR A 229 7.01 12.13 9.31
C THR A 229 7.42 10.77 8.78
N PHE A 230 7.94 10.73 7.57
CA PHE A 230 8.36 9.51 6.90
C PHE A 230 9.61 9.74 6.02
N GLY A 231 10.24 8.66 5.58
CA GLY A 231 11.43 8.71 4.74
C GLY A 231 12.57 9.54 5.35
N PRO A 232 13.24 10.38 4.55
CA PRO A 232 14.38 11.17 5.04
C PRO A 232 14.04 12.14 6.18
N ASP A 233 12.79 12.64 6.24
CA ASP A 233 12.38 13.57 7.29
C ASP A 233 12.21 12.85 8.62
N LEU A 234 11.71 11.60 8.62
CA LEU A 234 11.65 10.77 9.83
C LEU A 234 13.06 10.51 10.38
N ALA A 235 14.01 10.11 9.51
CA ALA A 235 15.38 9.85 9.95
C ALA A 235 16.04 11.07 10.60
N LYS A 236 15.84 12.27 10.05
CA LYS A 236 16.33 13.52 10.64
C LYS A 236 15.66 13.82 11.96
N PHE A 237 14.35 13.64 12.06
CA PHE A 237 13.58 13.87 13.28
C PHE A 237 14.02 12.93 14.42
N VAL A 238 14.20 11.64 14.10
CA VAL A 238 14.69 10.64 15.07
C VAL A 238 16.08 11.01 15.58
N ARG A 239 17.04 11.27 14.69
CA ARG A 239 18.43 11.59 15.06
C ARG A 239 18.52 12.84 15.91
N GLU A 240 17.88 13.93 15.50
CA GLU A 240 17.90 15.19 16.25
C GLU A 240 17.15 15.05 17.60
N GLY A 241 15.99 14.38 17.58
CA GLY A 241 15.21 14.14 18.80
C GLY A 241 15.96 13.27 19.81
N THR A 242 16.63 12.21 19.36
CA THR A 242 17.47 11.36 20.21
C THR A 242 18.65 12.15 20.79
N THR A 243 19.36 12.92 19.94
CA THR A 243 20.50 13.73 20.37
C THR A 243 20.13 14.73 21.46
N ARG A 244 18.91 15.28 21.43
CA ARG A 244 18.41 16.24 22.43
C ARG A 244 17.63 15.60 23.58
N GLY A 245 17.46 14.29 23.62
CA GLY A 245 16.64 13.63 24.64
C GLY A 245 15.14 13.89 24.52
N LEU A 246 14.64 14.30 23.34
CA LEU A 246 13.22 14.62 23.15
C LEU A 246 12.29 13.47 23.53
N PHE A 247 12.71 12.24 23.29
CA PHE A 247 11.87 11.05 23.51
C PHE A 247 11.97 10.49 24.92
N GLU A 248 12.90 10.96 25.75
CA GLU A 248 13.08 10.51 27.12
C GLU A 248 11.86 10.87 27.98
N GLY A 249 11.28 9.87 28.63
CA GLY A 249 10.09 10.02 29.48
C GLY A 249 8.80 10.36 28.72
N ARG A 250 8.79 10.27 27.38
CA ARG A 250 7.63 10.53 26.53
C ARG A 250 7.28 9.32 25.68
N THR A 251 5.99 9.03 25.57
CA THR A 251 5.52 8.04 24.61
C THR A 251 5.39 8.67 23.22
N THR A 252 6.01 8.05 22.22
CA THR A 252 5.86 8.49 20.83
C THR A 252 5.01 7.49 20.04
N TYR A 253 4.01 7.99 19.36
CA TYR A 253 3.14 7.25 18.45
C TYR A 253 3.55 7.58 17.02
N GLY A 254 4.04 6.59 16.27
CA GLY A 254 4.59 6.80 14.93
C GLY A 254 3.74 6.15 13.86
N LEU A 255 3.06 6.97 13.05
CA LEU A 255 2.40 6.48 11.85
C LEU A 255 3.46 6.04 10.84
N LEU A 256 3.40 4.78 10.37
CA LEU A 256 4.33 4.11 9.45
C LEU A 256 5.76 3.89 10.00
N SER A 257 6.08 4.38 11.20
CA SER A 257 7.46 4.38 11.71
C SER A 257 8.01 2.98 12.06
N GLY A 258 7.17 1.95 12.03
CA GLY A 258 7.56 0.53 12.19
C GLY A 258 7.73 -0.21 10.86
N GLU A 259 7.71 0.49 9.73
CA GLU A 259 7.94 -0.12 8.42
C GLU A 259 9.45 -0.32 8.19
N PRO A 260 9.88 -1.50 7.68
CA PRO A 260 11.30 -1.79 7.42
C PRO A 260 11.98 -0.71 6.59
N GLU A 261 11.29 -0.15 5.60
CA GLU A 261 11.78 0.91 4.73
C GLU A 261 12.26 2.16 5.47
N TYR A 262 11.78 2.35 6.70
CA TYR A 262 12.12 3.49 7.56
C TYR A 262 13.02 3.09 8.73
N LEU A 263 12.90 1.85 9.24
CA LEU A 263 13.75 1.36 10.33
C LEU A 263 15.16 0.95 9.84
N ASP A 264 15.26 0.29 8.68
CA ASP A 264 16.52 -0.20 8.14
C ASP A 264 17.58 0.93 7.92
N PRO A 265 17.22 2.10 7.37
CA PRO A 265 18.18 3.20 7.21
C PRO A 265 18.66 3.81 8.53
N LEU A 266 17.94 3.61 9.61
CA LEU A 266 18.29 4.08 10.95
C LEU A 266 19.25 3.11 11.66
N LYS A 267 19.21 1.83 11.34
CA LYS A 267 20.03 0.80 12.00
C LYS A 267 19.91 0.86 13.53
N ASP A 268 21.05 1.01 14.22
CA ASP A 268 21.14 1.18 15.68
C ASP A 268 20.67 2.56 16.20
N GLU A 269 20.39 3.50 15.29
CA GLU A 269 19.74 4.78 15.62
C GLU A 269 18.20 4.68 15.62
N ALA A 270 17.62 3.52 15.30
CA ALA A 270 16.17 3.34 15.31
C ALA A 270 15.60 3.58 16.72
N PRO A 271 14.48 4.29 16.85
CA PRO A 271 13.92 4.62 18.16
C PRO A 271 13.41 3.37 18.87
N GLU A 272 13.60 3.30 20.19
CA GLU A 272 13.06 2.23 21.01
C GLU A 272 11.78 2.68 21.75
N GLY A 273 10.85 1.75 21.93
CA GLY A 273 9.63 1.97 22.70
C GLY A 273 8.55 2.82 22.02
N TRP A 274 8.75 3.26 20.77
CA TRP A 274 7.68 3.93 20.05
C TRP A 274 6.55 2.96 19.74
N ILE A 275 5.32 3.40 19.88
CA ILE A 275 4.13 2.65 19.44
C ILE A 275 3.86 3.02 17.99
N VAL A 276 3.89 2.03 17.09
CA VAL A 276 3.95 2.31 15.65
C VAL A 276 2.97 1.44 14.86
N THR A 277 2.59 1.91 13.67
CA THR A 277 2.17 1.03 12.59
C THR A 277 3.37 0.62 11.76
N GLY A 278 3.41 -0.63 11.28
CA GLY A 278 4.57 -1.16 10.56
C GLY A 278 4.36 -2.54 9.96
N TYR A 279 5.47 -3.26 9.71
CA TYR A 279 5.44 -4.60 9.12
C TYR A 279 6.50 -5.53 9.71
N PRO A 280 6.13 -6.44 10.63
CA PRO A 280 7.06 -7.37 11.30
C PRO A 280 7.33 -8.64 10.46
N TRP A 281 7.88 -8.52 9.25
CA TRP A 281 8.10 -9.59 8.28
C TRP A 281 8.84 -10.80 8.85
N TYR A 282 9.75 -10.59 9.80
CA TYR A 282 10.62 -11.62 10.43
C TYR A 282 9.90 -12.51 11.45
N ASP A 283 8.70 -12.14 11.89
CA ASP A 283 8.01 -12.84 12.99
C ASP A 283 6.97 -13.89 12.52
N PHE A 284 6.63 -13.93 11.23
CA PHE A 284 5.71 -14.92 10.69
C PHE A 284 6.35 -16.31 10.66
N LYS A 285 5.68 -17.32 11.24
CA LYS A 285 6.19 -18.69 11.34
C LYS A 285 5.52 -19.62 10.34
N SER A 286 4.34 -19.28 9.84
CA SER A 286 3.55 -20.05 8.87
C SER A 286 2.44 -19.20 8.26
N GLY A 287 1.79 -19.73 7.22
CA GLY A 287 0.64 -19.12 6.55
C GLY A 287 1.04 -18.17 5.42
N PRO A 288 0.04 -17.56 4.75
CA PRO A 288 0.24 -16.84 3.50
C PRO A 288 1.28 -15.71 3.57
N ASN A 289 1.42 -15.04 4.72
CA ASN A 289 2.45 -14.01 4.88
C ASN A 289 3.86 -14.61 4.92
N LYS A 290 4.02 -15.74 5.60
CA LYS A 290 5.32 -16.44 5.62
C LYS A 290 5.69 -16.94 4.23
N ASP A 291 4.73 -17.48 3.49
CA ASP A 291 4.94 -17.96 2.12
C ASP A 291 5.38 -16.81 1.20
N PHE A 292 4.72 -15.66 1.31
CA PHE A 292 5.14 -14.42 0.61
C PHE A 292 6.57 -14.00 1.00
N VAL A 293 6.89 -13.96 2.29
CA VAL A 293 8.25 -13.59 2.78
C VAL A 293 9.31 -14.53 2.20
N ASP A 294 9.06 -15.85 2.22
CA ASP A 294 10.00 -16.84 1.70
C ASP A 294 10.19 -16.71 0.20
N SER A 295 9.12 -16.54 -0.56
CA SER A 295 9.17 -16.33 -2.01
C SER A 295 9.94 -15.05 -2.35
N TYR A 296 9.68 -13.96 -1.62
CA TYR A 296 10.37 -12.69 -1.82
C TYR A 296 11.87 -12.82 -1.54
N GLN A 297 12.26 -13.44 -0.40
CA GLN A 297 13.65 -13.65 -0.04
C GLN A 297 14.38 -14.57 -1.05
N ALA A 298 13.73 -15.62 -1.48
CA ALA A 298 14.28 -16.52 -2.49
C ALA A 298 14.54 -15.81 -3.82
N ARG A 299 13.65 -14.91 -4.22
CA ARG A 299 13.74 -14.19 -5.49
C ARG A 299 14.75 -13.03 -5.46
N TRP A 300 14.78 -12.25 -4.37
CA TRP A 300 15.51 -10.98 -4.31
C TRP A 300 16.75 -11.03 -3.41
N ASN A 301 17.00 -12.14 -2.70
CA ASN A 301 18.06 -12.25 -1.69
C ASN A 301 18.05 -11.09 -0.69
N ASN A 302 16.87 -10.61 -0.36
CA ASN A 302 16.63 -9.50 0.57
C ASN A 302 15.26 -9.71 1.25
N HIS A 303 15.04 -9.06 2.37
CA HIS A 303 13.74 -9.14 3.05
C HIS A 303 12.71 -8.18 2.43
N PRO A 304 11.40 -8.52 2.51
CA PRO A 304 10.35 -7.61 2.09
C PRO A 304 10.14 -6.47 3.09
N GLY A 305 9.65 -5.35 2.59
CA GLY A 305 9.04 -4.29 3.37
C GLY A 305 7.52 -4.26 3.20
N ILE A 306 6.86 -3.25 3.78
CA ILE A 306 5.42 -3.05 3.56
C ILE A 306 5.13 -2.70 2.10
N GLY A 307 6.01 -1.94 1.44
CA GLY A 307 5.91 -1.66 0.02
C GLY A 307 5.88 -2.94 -0.81
N SER A 308 6.75 -3.92 -0.50
CA SER A 308 6.75 -5.22 -1.18
C SER A 308 5.42 -5.95 -1.04
N LEU A 309 4.87 -5.99 0.16
CA LEU A 309 3.58 -6.60 0.46
C LEU A 309 2.45 -5.91 -0.34
N VAL A 310 2.42 -4.57 -0.33
CA VAL A 310 1.38 -3.81 -1.04
C VAL A 310 1.53 -3.95 -2.54
N GLY A 311 2.75 -3.98 -3.08
CA GLY A 311 2.99 -4.27 -4.51
C GLY A 311 2.45 -5.64 -4.93
N TYR A 312 2.73 -6.66 -4.13
CA TYR A 312 2.20 -8.02 -4.34
C TYR A 312 0.66 -8.03 -4.30
N MET A 313 0.05 -7.41 -3.29
CA MET A 313 -1.40 -7.30 -3.15
C MET A 313 -2.05 -6.45 -4.25
N THR A 314 -1.33 -5.49 -4.83
CA THR A 314 -1.80 -4.72 -5.99
C THR A 314 -2.07 -5.64 -7.17
N VAL A 315 -1.14 -6.55 -7.48
CA VAL A 315 -1.32 -7.54 -8.55
C VAL A 315 -2.47 -8.49 -8.23
N GLN A 316 -2.55 -9.01 -7.00
CA GLN A 316 -3.67 -9.86 -6.59
C GLN A 316 -5.03 -9.16 -6.78
N SER A 317 -5.11 -7.87 -6.45
CA SER A 317 -6.34 -7.07 -6.63
C SER A 317 -6.66 -6.84 -8.11
N VAL A 318 -5.64 -6.60 -8.94
CA VAL A 318 -5.80 -6.46 -10.41
C VAL A 318 -6.29 -7.78 -11.02
N VAL A 319 -5.70 -8.91 -10.63
CA VAL A 319 -6.15 -10.24 -11.10
C VAL A 319 -7.60 -10.47 -10.70
N ALA A 320 -7.92 -10.32 -9.42
CA ALA A 320 -9.26 -10.59 -8.91
C ALA A 320 -10.34 -9.71 -9.58
N VAL A 321 -10.06 -8.43 -9.82
CA VAL A 321 -11.03 -7.54 -10.48
C VAL A 321 -11.21 -7.86 -11.95
N LEU A 322 -10.14 -8.19 -12.68
CA LEU A 322 -10.21 -8.56 -14.10
C LEU A 322 -10.95 -9.88 -14.29
N GLU A 323 -10.71 -10.87 -13.44
CA GLU A 323 -11.43 -12.15 -13.44
C GLU A 323 -12.91 -11.95 -13.13
N LYS A 324 -13.24 -11.16 -12.10
CA LYS A 324 -14.64 -10.84 -11.75
C LYS A 324 -15.34 -10.05 -12.84
N ALA A 325 -14.64 -9.14 -13.52
CA ALA A 325 -15.18 -8.38 -14.65
C ALA A 325 -15.36 -9.23 -15.91
N GLY A 326 -14.54 -10.27 -16.10
CA GLY A 326 -14.47 -11.05 -17.34
C GLY A 326 -14.13 -10.21 -18.57
N SER A 327 -13.54 -9.01 -18.37
CA SER A 327 -13.33 -7.99 -19.39
C SER A 327 -12.19 -7.05 -19.01
N THR A 328 -11.62 -6.39 -20.03
CA THR A 328 -10.67 -5.28 -19.89
C THR A 328 -11.31 -3.91 -20.11
N ASP A 329 -12.62 -3.85 -20.26
CA ASP A 329 -13.38 -2.60 -20.37
C ASP A 329 -13.40 -1.87 -19.02
N SER A 330 -13.12 -0.55 -19.04
CA SER A 330 -13.00 0.26 -17.83
C SER A 330 -14.28 0.29 -16.99
N GLU A 331 -15.45 0.29 -17.63
CA GLU A 331 -16.72 0.32 -16.91
C GLU A 331 -17.02 -1.04 -16.28
N ALA A 332 -16.71 -2.14 -16.97
CA ALA A 332 -16.82 -3.49 -16.41
C ALA A 332 -15.88 -3.67 -15.20
N ILE A 333 -14.64 -3.18 -15.30
CA ILE A 333 -13.67 -3.21 -14.20
C ILE A 333 -14.18 -2.37 -13.00
N ARG A 334 -14.68 -1.16 -13.25
CA ARG A 334 -15.26 -0.29 -12.22
C ARG A 334 -16.38 -0.98 -11.45
N VAL A 335 -17.33 -1.59 -12.15
CA VAL A 335 -18.45 -2.31 -11.53
C VAL A 335 -17.95 -3.52 -10.74
N ALA A 336 -16.95 -4.24 -11.25
CA ALA A 336 -16.39 -5.42 -10.60
C ALA A 336 -15.66 -5.11 -9.28
N PHE A 337 -15.17 -3.88 -9.09
CA PHE A 337 -14.55 -3.48 -7.81
C PHE A 337 -15.53 -3.39 -6.64
N ALA A 338 -16.82 -3.21 -6.88
CA ALA A 338 -17.82 -3.16 -5.80
C ALA A 338 -17.85 -4.49 -5.05
N ASP A 339 -17.58 -4.44 -3.74
CA ASP A 339 -17.49 -5.59 -2.83
C ASP A 339 -16.54 -6.70 -3.36
N LEU A 340 -15.44 -6.27 -3.97
CA LEU A 340 -14.41 -7.18 -4.46
C LEU A 340 -13.66 -7.80 -3.27
N GLY A 341 -13.81 -9.10 -3.08
CA GLY A 341 -13.00 -9.90 -2.16
C GLY A 341 -11.65 -10.28 -2.80
N VAL A 342 -10.58 -10.14 -2.04
CA VAL A 342 -9.21 -10.51 -2.45
C VAL A 342 -8.56 -11.29 -1.32
N GLU A 343 -8.06 -12.48 -1.61
CA GLU A 343 -7.19 -13.22 -0.69
C GLU A 343 -5.78 -12.62 -0.74
N THR A 344 -5.24 -12.30 0.43
CA THR A 344 -3.95 -11.60 0.53
C THR A 344 -3.04 -12.26 1.56
N PRO A 345 -1.72 -11.98 1.54
CA PRO A 345 -0.82 -12.47 2.58
C PRO A 345 -1.19 -12.08 4.02
N VAL A 346 -1.98 -11.03 4.19
CA VAL A 346 -2.47 -10.59 5.52
C VAL A 346 -3.90 -11.01 5.82
N GLY A 347 -4.43 -11.93 5.04
CA GLY A 347 -5.80 -12.45 5.13
C GLY A 347 -6.75 -11.80 4.11
N PRO A 348 -8.03 -12.18 4.13
CA PRO A 348 -9.02 -11.67 3.19
C PRO A 348 -9.22 -10.16 3.34
N SER A 349 -9.31 -9.47 2.23
CA SER A 349 -9.62 -8.04 2.14
C SER A 349 -10.78 -7.82 1.18
N THR A 350 -11.64 -6.87 1.46
CA THR A 350 -12.77 -6.51 0.60
C THR A 350 -12.73 -5.02 0.28
N VAL A 351 -12.91 -4.66 -0.97
CA VAL A 351 -13.10 -3.26 -1.38
C VAL A 351 -14.57 -2.91 -1.20
N ARG A 352 -14.91 -2.04 -0.24
CA ARG A 352 -16.31 -1.70 0.06
C ARG A 352 -16.95 -0.93 -1.10
N ALA A 353 -18.18 -1.29 -1.47
CA ALA A 353 -18.91 -0.60 -2.53
C ALA A 353 -19.24 0.87 -2.15
N ILE A 354 -19.50 1.14 -0.86
CA ILE A 354 -19.98 2.44 -0.40
C ILE A 354 -18.93 3.56 -0.52
N ASP A 355 -17.64 3.24 -0.36
CA ASP A 355 -16.57 4.26 -0.37
C ASP A 355 -15.32 3.85 -1.11
N HIS A 356 -15.28 2.67 -1.71
CA HIS A 356 -14.15 2.14 -2.46
C HIS A 356 -12.85 1.95 -1.64
N GLN A 357 -12.97 1.91 -0.31
CA GLN A 357 -11.88 1.61 0.60
C GLN A 357 -11.78 0.10 0.84
N SER A 358 -10.59 -0.47 0.72
CA SER A 358 -10.38 -1.85 1.13
C SER A 358 -10.36 -2.00 2.66
N THR A 359 -10.67 -3.20 3.12
CA THR A 359 -10.63 -3.59 4.54
C THR A 359 -9.25 -4.07 4.98
N MET A 360 -8.19 -3.83 4.20
CA MET A 360 -6.82 -4.09 4.63
C MET A 360 -6.54 -3.36 5.94
N GLY A 361 -6.00 -4.08 6.93
CA GLY A 361 -5.61 -3.53 8.22
C GLY A 361 -4.15 -3.08 8.26
N ALA A 362 -3.63 -2.95 9.49
CA ALA A 362 -2.23 -2.65 9.73
C ALA A 362 -1.71 -3.42 10.97
N PHE A 363 -0.41 -3.64 11.03
CA PHE A 363 0.26 -4.15 12.23
C PHE A 363 0.55 -2.98 13.17
N VAL A 364 0.20 -3.13 14.43
CA VAL A 364 0.49 -2.16 15.51
C VAL A 364 1.34 -2.85 16.56
N GLY A 365 2.46 -2.25 16.93
CA GLY A 365 3.40 -2.79 17.90
C GLY A 365 4.36 -1.75 18.42
N LYS A 366 5.49 -2.18 18.97
CA LYS A 366 6.52 -1.31 19.52
C LYS A 366 7.83 -1.46 18.77
N THR A 367 8.57 -0.37 18.61
CA THR A 367 9.93 -0.43 18.09
C THR A 367 10.93 -0.86 19.17
N THR A 368 11.95 -1.62 18.77
CA THR A 368 13.12 -1.94 19.59
C THR A 368 14.33 -2.21 18.68
N LEU A 369 15.50 -2.35 19.29
CA LEU A 369 16.71 -2.77 18.59
C LEU A 369 16.90 -4.28 18.69
N ARG A 370 17.26 -4.92 17.60
CA ARG A 370 17.63 -6.33 17.51
C ARG A 370 18.76 -6.48 16.48
N ASP A 371 19.87 -7.08 16.87
CA ASP A 371 21.03 -7.35 16.00
C ASP A 371 21.56 -6.10 15.27
N GLY A 372 21.52 -4.93 15.93
CA GLY A 372 21.99 -3.66 15.37
C GLY A 372 21.04 -2.99 14.36
N GLY A 373 19.77 -3.42 14.32
CA GLY A 373 18.73 -2.84 13.49
C GLY A 373 17.44 -2.60 14.23
N GLY A 374 16.65 -1.66 13.76
CA GLY A 374 15.31 -1.40 14.28
C GLY A 374 14.32 -2.48 13.86
N VAL A 375 13.55 -3.00 14.81
CA VAL A 375 12.48 -3.98 14.57
C VAL A 375 11.22 -3.60 15.33
N MET A 376 10.11 -4.23 14.95
CA MET A 376 8.81 -4.09 15.60
C MET A 376 8.51 -5.36 16.41
N VAL A 377 8.15 -5.21 17.68
CA VAL A 377 7.82 -6.30 18.62
C VAL A 377 6.47 -6.04 19.29
N ASP A 378 5.97 -7.01 20.06
CA ASP A 378 4.68 -6.93 20.78
C ASP A 378 3.53 -6.48 19.86
N TRP A 379 3.56 -6.95 18.64
CA TRP A 379 2.64 -6.51 17.61
C TRP A 379 1.36 -7.33 17.52
N SER A 380 0.32 -6.72 16.99
CA SER A 380 -0.91 -7.39 16.57
C SER A 380 -1.39 -6.83 15.24
N TYR A 381 -1.96 -7.69 14.38
CA TYR A 381 -2.67 -7.22 13.19
C TYR A 381 -4.04 -6.67 13.60
N LYS A 382 -4.29 -5.41 13.28
CA LYS A 382 -5.57 -4.75 13.46
C LYS A 382 -6.37 -4.86 12.17
N LYS A 383 -7.50 -5.54 12.21
CA LYS A 383 -8.36 -5.70 11.03
C LYS A 383 -8.90 -4.34 10.61
N GLY A 384 -8.74 -3.99 9.33
CA GLY A 384 -9.17 -2.69 8.84
C GLY A 384 -10.67 -2.47 8.93
N SER A 385 -11.49 -3.53 8.80
CA SER A 385 -12.93 -3.48 8.99
C SER A 385 -13.38 -2.88 10.32
N ASP A 386 -12.58 -3.07 11.39
CA ASP A 386 -12.91 -2.63 12.74
C ASP A 386 -12.65 -1.12 12.94
N TYR A 387 -11.94 -0.48 12.00
CA TYR A 387 -11.50 0.92 12.05
C TYR A 387 -12.04 1.77 10.90
N LEU A 388 -12.95 1.24 10.11
CA LEU A 388 -13.63 2.00 9.06
C LEU A 388 -14.80 2.78 9.63
N PRO A 389 -15.15 3.94 9.04
CA PRO A 389 -16.37 4.66 9.42
C PRO A 389 -17.61 3.83 9.07
N SER A 390 -18.66 4.02 9.84
CA SER A 390 -19.98 3.44 9.53
C SER A 390 -20.52 3.99 8.20
N ASP A 391 -21.43 3.28 7.57
CA ASP A 391 -22.08 3.72 6.32
C ASP A 391 -22.73 5.11 6.48
N ALA A 392 -23.38 5.36 7.61
CA ALA A 392 -23.98 6.66 7.92
C ALA A 392 -22.94 7.80 8.04
N GLU A 393 -21.71 7.49 8.44
CA GLU A 393 -20.61 8.46 8.48
C GLU A 393 -20.00 8.64 7.08
N VAL A 394 -19.82 7.57 6.32
CA VAL A 394 -19.38 7.63 4.92
C VAL A 394 -20.27 8.51 4.08
N MET A 395 -21.61 8.38 4.22
CA MET A 395 -22.60 9.22 3.53
C MET A 395 -22.41 10.72 3.79
N LYS A 396 -21.83 11.10 4.94
CA LYS A 396 -21.51 12.50 5.26
C LYS A 396 -20.14 12.93 4.74
N LEU A 397 -19.21 11.99 4.63
CA LEU A 397 -17.84 12.26 4.23
C LEU A 397 -17.64 12.29 2.72
N ARG A 398 -18.43 11.52 1.96
CA ARG A 398 -18.30 11.35 0.52
C ARG A 398 -19.38 12.18 -0.21
N PRO A 399 -19.01 13.18 -1.04
CA PRO A 399 -19.97 13.96 -1.78
C PRO A 399 -20.64 13.11 -2.88
N GLY A 400 -21.94 13.28 -3.04
CA GLY A 400 -22.72 12.65 -4.12
C GLY A 400 -23.21 11.22 -3.83
N ASN A 401 -23.12 10.76 -2.61
CA ASN A 401 -23.80 9.52 -2.16
C ASN A 401 -25.19 9.81 -1.65
#